data_5b0b1a404d0d73c25de495fb62e09474
#
_entry.id   5b0b1a404d0d73c25de495fb62e09474
#
_cell.length_a   1.000
_cell.length_b   1.000
_cell.length_c   1.000
_cell.angle_alpha   90.00
_cell.angle_beta   90.00
_cell.angle_gamma   90.00
#
_symmetry.space_group_name_H-M   'P 1'
#
loop_
_entity.id
_entity.type
_entity.pdbx_description
1 polymer ?
#
loop_
_entity_poly.entity_id
_entity_poly.type
_entity_poly.pdbx_seq_one_letter_code
_entity_poly.pdbx_strand_id
1 'polypeptide(L)'
;MYTLTQFGFREMMDCRTRIRAIFNDDPATLAEAGERVVKFFYEGLLDDTGKPACALVRMFKTHRFSDLDPQSRAVALRALPDAETVPDLRCLTLLATAGDQPEWNQVANSRAHRVIPLPTEAMVERAPMIAQLITQLGGKISNVLRPDPNLLFDTKDATYNLFYVPRAVGSPFIVSQKEFVEAYRIASVLGFGGLLASGDFFAAILFSHIPITSQVADLFKVVGMNLKVAFLPLARRPLFKA
;
A
#
# COMPACT_ATOMS: atom_id res chain seq x y z
N MET A 1 -4.99 -15.77 12.92
CA MET A 1 -5.81 -15.85 11.70
C MET A 1 -7.18 -15.30 12.03
N TYR A 2 -7.83 -14.64 11.08
CA TYR A 2 -9.11 -13.97 11.26
C TYR A 2 -10.02 -14.27 10.07
N THR A 3 -11.26 -14.67 10.33
CA THR A 3 -12.29 -14.77 9.28
C THR A 3 -12.74 -13.36 8.92
N LEU A 4 -12.48 -12.92 7.68
CA LEU A 4 -12.65 -11.51 7.27
C LEU A 4 -14.13 -11.07 7.31
N THR A 5 -15.07 -11.96 7.04
CA THR A 5 -16.52 -11.69 7.16
C THR A 5 -16.96 -11.47 8.62
N GLN A 6 -16.21 -12.02 9.57
CA GLN A 6 -16.46 -11.92 11.02
C GLN A 6 -15.48 -11.00 11.73
N PHE A 7 -14.67 -10.23 10.96
CA PHE A 7 -13.68 -9.33 11.52
C PHE A 7 -14.37 -8.20 12.29
N GLY A 8 -14.31 -8.29 13.61
CA GLY A 8 -14.95 -7.37 14.54
C GLY A 8 -13.93 -6.59 15.39
N PHE A 9 -14.45 -5.92 16.42
CA PHE A 9 -13.61 -5.12 17.33
C PHE A 9 -12.54 -5.95 18.04
N ARG A 10 -12.86 -7.18 18.45
CA ARG A 10 -11.92 -8.08 19.12
C ARG A 10 -10.76 -8.46 18.20
N GLU A 11 -11.07 -8.85 16.97
CA GLU A 11 -10.10 -9.22 15.94
C GLU A 11 -9.21 -8.03 15.58
N MET A 12 -9.79 -6.83 15.49
CA MET A 12 -9.05 -5.59 15.26
C MET A 12 -8.06 -5.30 16.40
N MET A 13 -8.45 -5.48 17.66
CA MET A 13 -7.57 -5.28 18.82
C MET A 13 -6.42 -6.30 18.86
N ASP A 14 -6.69 -7.57 18.55
CA ASP A 14 -5.65 -8.60 18.42
C ASP A 14 -4.72 -8.33 17.22
N CYS A 15 -5.28 -7.98 16.09
CA CYS A 15 -4.53 -7.58 14.87
C CYS A 15 -3.55 -6.44 15.18
N ARG A 16 -4.00 -5.40 15.89
CA ARG A 16 -3.15 -4.30 16.35
C ARG A 16 -1.95 -4.78 17.17
N THR A 17 -2.17 -5.70 18.10
CA THR A 17 -1.12 -6.25 18.95
C THR A 17 -0.10 -7.05 18.12
N ARG A 18 -0.59 -7.87 17.20
CA ARG A 18 0.26 -8.69 16.31
C ARG A 18 1.04 -7.85 15.30
N ILE A 19 0.47 -6.77 14.78
CA ILE A 19 1.22 -5.83 13.90
C ILE A 19 2.44 -5.30 14.65
N ARG A 20 2.32 -4.91 15.92
CA ARG A 20 3.49 -4.47 16.69
C ARG A 20 4.54 -5.58 16.84
N ALA A 21 4.09 -6.81 17.08
CA ALA A 21 5.00 -7.95 17.22
C ALA A 21 5.79 -8.27 15.94
N ILE A 22 5.23 -8.00 14.74
CA ILE A 22 5.93 -8.18 13.46
C ILE A 22 7.25 -7.40 13.40
N PHE A 23 7.33 -6.26 14.10
CA PHE A 23 8.49 -5.36 14.08
C PHE A 23 9.44 -5.56 15.26
N ASN A 24 9.14 -6.45 16.23
CA ASN A 24 9.98 -6.67 17.40
C ASN A 24 11.37 -7.20 17.03
N ASP A 25 11.49 -7.98 15.95
CA ASP A 25 12.75 -8.54 15.49
C ASP A 25 13.57 -7.56 14.62
N ASP A 26 13.28 -6.28 14.72
CA ASP A 26 13.97 -5.15 14.10
C ASP A 26 14.38 -5.41 12.63
N PRO A 27 13.43 -5.38 11.67
CA PRO A 27 13.70 -5.69 10.27
C PRO A 27 14.78 -4.79 9.69
N ALA A 28 15.77 -5.37 9.01
CA ALA A 28 16.94 -4.65 8.52
C ALA A 28 16.62 -3.66 7.38
N THR A 29 15.54 -3.90 6.63
CA THR A 29 15.11 -3.09 5.49
C THR A 29 13.61 -2.80 5.50
N LEU A 30 13.20 -1.78 4.74
CA LEU A 30 11.78 -1.49 4.52
C LEU A 30 11.07 -2.62 3.76
N ALA A 31 11.74 -3.26 2.81
CA ALA A 31 11.20 -4.40 2.07
C ALA A 31 10.93 -5.59 3.01
N GLU A 32 11.87 -5.93 3.89
CA GLU A 32 11.68 -6.99 4.88
C GLU A 32 10.49 -6.71 5.81
N ALA A 33 10.38 -5.47 6.30
CA ALA A 33 9.23 -5.05 7.09
C ALA A 33 7.93 -5.19 6.30
N GLY A 34 7.93 -4.75 5.04
CA GLY A 34 6.81 -4.88 4.12
C GLY A 34 6.41 -6.34 3.87
N GLU A 35 7.40 -7.23 3.65
CA GLU A 35 7.14 -8.66 3.44
C GLU A 35 6.42 -9.30 4.64
N ARG A 36 6.87 -8.99 5.86
CA ARG A 36 6.21 -9.46 7.08
C ARG A 36 4.76 -8.98 7.15
N VAL A 37 4.50 -7.73 6.79
CA VAL A 37 3.16 -7.14 6.79
C VAL A 37 2.26 -7.77 5.73
N VAL A 38 2.72 -7.90 4.47
CA VAL A 38 1.88 -8.46 3.40
C VAL A 38 1.57 -9.93 3.66
N LYS A 39 2.54 -10.71 4.16
CA LYS A 39 2.32 -12.11 4.56
C LYS A 39 1.33 -12.21 5.72
N PHE A 40 1.47 -11.35 6.74
CA PHE A 40 0.54 -11.31 7.86
C PHE A 40 -0.91 -11.14 7.42
N PHE A 41 -1.18 -10.22 6.48
CA PHE A 41 -2.52 -10.01 5.96
C PHE A 41 -2.96 -11.09 4.98
N TYR A 42 -2.09 -11.52 4.06
CA TYR A 42 -2.42 -12.53 3.07
C TYR A 42 -2.74 -13.89 3.71
N GLU A 43 -1.88 -14.35 4.61
CA GLU A 43 -2.03 -15.64 5.31
C GLU A 43 -2.99 -15.55 6.50
N GLY A 44 -3.15 -14.36 7.08
CA GLY A 44 -3.91 -14.14 8.31
C GLY A 44 -5.38 -13.81 8.11
N LEU A 45 -5.78 -13.26 6.97
CA LEU A 45 -7.17 -12.95 6.63
C LEU A 45 -7.77 -14.10 5.80
N LEU A 46 -8.74 -14.80 6.36
CA LEU A 46 -9.34 -15.99 5.76
C LEU A 46 -10.79 -15.73 5.37
N ASP A 47 -11.28 -16.47 4.39
CA ASP A 47 -12.70 -16.59 4.08
C ASP A 47 -13.40 -17.57 5.07
N ASP A 48 -14.70 -17.76 4.88
CA ASP A 48 -15.50 -18.64 5.75
C ASP A 48 -15.13 -20.14 5.57
N THR A 49 -14.33 -20.49 4.55
CA THR A 49 -13.84 -21.86 4.32
C THR A 49 -12.43 -22.08 4.87
N GLY A 50 -11.81 -21.05 5.46
CA GLY A 50 -10.45 -21.11 5.99
C GLY A 50 -9.34 -20.91 4.96
N LYS A 51 -9.67 -20.48 3.73
CA LYS A 51 -8.70 -20.13 2.68
C LYS A 51 -8.36 -18.62 2.77
N PRO A 52 -7.22 -18.19 2.19
CA PRO A 52 -6.92 -16.77 2.08
C PRO A 52 -8.08 -15.98 1.46
N ALA A 53 -8.53 -14.95 2.17
CA ALA A 53 -9.61 -14.08 1.70
C ALA A 53 -9.15 -13.11 0.61
N CYS A 54 -7.83 -12.89 0.46
CA CYS A 54 -7.25 -11.98 -0.50
C CYS A 54 -6.58 -12.74 -1.64
N ALA A 55 -6.84 -12.35 -2.88
CA ALA A 55 -6.08 -12.79 -4.05
C ALA A 55 -4.66 -12.22 -4.03
N LEU A 56 -4.53 -10.97 -3.56
CA LEU A 56 -3.28 -10.22 -3.60
C LEU A 56 -3.25 -9.18 -2.48
N VAL A 57 -2.11 -9.09 -1.80
CA VAL A 57 -1.79 -8.03 -0.84
C VAL A 57 -0.52 -7.34 -1.29
N ARG A 58 -0.53 -6.02 -1.38
CA ARG A 58 0.62 -5.22 -1.77
C ARG A 58 0.88 -4.09 -0.79
N MET A 59 2.15 -3.75 -0.60
CA MET A 59 2.54 -2.61 0.18
C MET A 59 3.46 -1.70 -0.62
N PHE A 60 3.11 -0.41 -0.64
CA PHE A 60 3.83 0.63 -1.36
C PHE A 60 4.30 1.73 -0.40
N LYS A 61 5.39 2.40 -0.77
CA LYS A 61 5.85 3.64 -0.13
C LYS A 61 6.48 4.55 -1.17
N THR A 62 6.33 5.87 -0.99
CA THR A 62 7.05 6.84 -1.83
C THR A 62 8.49 6.99 -1.39
N HIS A 63 9.37 7.14 -2.38
CA HIS A 63 10.80 7.44 -2.22
C HIS A 63 11.20 8.53 -3.21
N ARG A 64 12.29 9.24 -2.93
CA ARG A 64 12.92 10.07 -3.96
C ARG A 64 13.56 9.16 -4.99
N PHE A 65 13.56 9.57 -6.25
CA PHE A 65 14.25 8.83 -7.31
C PHE A 65 15.74 8.65 -7.00
N SER A 66 16.40 9.68 -6.43
CA SER A 66 17.79 9.63 -5.98
C SER A 66 18.09 8.55 -4.96
N ASP A 67 17.12 8.17 -4.13
CA ASP A 67 17.28 7.23 -3.02
C ASP A 67 17.04 5.77 -3.46
N LEU A 68 16.59 5.57 -4.71
CA LEU A 68 16.35 4.24 -5.26
C LEU A 68 17.67 3.52 -5.60
N ASP A 69 17.67 2.22 -5.46
CA ASP A 69 18.74 1.36 -5.95
C ASP A 69 18.85 1.40 -7.50
N PRO A 70 19.99 1.02 -8.10
CA PRO A 70 20.19 1.10 -9.54
C PRO A 70 19.13 0.33 -10.37
N GLN A 71 18.67 -0.83 -9.86
CA GLN A 71 17.66 -1.64 -10.54
C GLN A 71 16.29 -0.95 -10.53
N SER A 72 15.91 -0.37 -9.40
CA SER A 72 14.67 0.40 -9.24
C SER A 72 14.69 1.69 -10.07
N ARG A 73 15.84 2.39 -10.15
CA ARG A 73 16.01 3.54 -11.07
C ARG A 73 15.83 3.13 -12.53
N ALA A 74 16.42 2.02 -12.94
CA ALA A 74 16.26 1.52 -14.32
C ALA A 74 14.79 1.18 -14.66
N VAL A 75 14.00 0.74 -13.69
CA VAL A 75 12.55 0.55 -13.87
C VAL A 75 11.83 1.88 -14.02
N ALA A 76 12.14 2.87 -13.17
CA ALA A 76 11.56 4.20 -13.26
C ALA A 76 11.88 4.89 -14.59
N LEU A 77 13.13 4.82 -15.06
CA LEU A 77 13.56 5.39 -16.35
C LEU A 77 12.85 4.75 -17.55
N ARG A 78 12.49 3.49 -17.49
CA ARG A 78 11.65 2.85 -18.53
C ARG A 78 10.25 3.42 -18.61
N ALA A 79 9.69 3.79 -17.46
CA ALA A 79 8.35 4.38 -17.37
C ALA A 79 8.35 5.89 -17.63
N LEU A 80 9.45 6.58 -17.31
CA LEU A 80 9.70 8.00 -17.51
C LEU A 80 11.17 8.20 -17.91
N PRO A 81 11.49 8.24 -19.22
CA PRO A 81 12.88 8.36 -19.70
C PRO A 81 13.62 9.57 -19.13
N ASP A 82 12.91 10.68 -18.92
CA ASP A 82 13.47 11.93 -18.39
C ASP A 82 13.45 12.02 -16.87
N ALA A 83 13.31 10.89 -16.15
CA ALA A 83 13.20 10.87 -14.69
C ALA A 83 14.37 11.58 -13.97
N GLU A 84 15.58 11.48 -14.51
CA GLU A 84 16.78 12.14 -13.96
C GLU A 84 16.74 13.66 -14.04
N THR A 85 15.98 14.22 -14.96
CA THR A 85 15.84 15.67 -15.18
C THR A 85 14.74 16.29 -14.33
N VAL A 86 13.89 15.49 -13.70
CA VAL A 86 12.81 15.97 -12.83
C VAL A 86 13.35 16.20 -11.42
N PRO A 87 13.46 17.45 -10.96
CA PRO A 87 13.95 17.75 -9.63
C PRO A 87 13.11 17.07 -8.55
N ASP A 88 13.77 16.46 -7.57
CA ASP A 88 13.11 15.81 -6.42
C ASP A 88 12.01 14.81 -6.79
N LEU A 89 12.09 14.18 -7.96
CA LEU A 89 11.11 13.21 -8.44
C LEU A 89 10.77 12.18 -7.36
N ARG A 90 9.49 12.06 -7.06
CA ARG A 90 8.95 11.01 -6.18
C ARG A 90 8.54 9.80 -7.01
N CYS A 91 8.81 8.62 -6.45
CA CYS A 91 8.39 7.34 -7.02
C CYS A 91 7.60 6.55 -6.00
N LEU A 92 6.44 6.03 -6.37
CA LEU A 92 5.71 5.06 -5.57
C LEU A 92 6.33 3.68 -5.82
N THR A 93 6.97 3.13 -4.80
CA THR A 93 7.76 1.90 -4.88
C THR A 93 7.05 0.76 -4.17
N LEU A 94 6.93 -0.38 -4.84
CA LEU A 94 6.42 -1.61 -4.24
C LEU A 94 7.46 -2.18 -3.27
N LEU A 95 7.14 -2.17 -1.98
CA LEU A 95 7.98 -2.72 -0.91
C LEU A 95 7.89 -4.24 -0.86
N ALA A 96 6.66 -4.75 -0.93
CA ALA A 96 6.37 -6.17 -0.77
C ALA A 96 5.04 -6.53 -1.42
N THR A 97 4.88 -7.82 -1.73
CA THR A 97 3.70 -8.38 -2.37
C THR A 97 3.54 -9.85 -1.97
N ALA A 98 2.30 -10.29 -1.74
CA ALA A 98 1.94 -11.68 -1.49
C ALA A 98 0.59 -11.97 -2.15
N GLY A 99 0.44 -13.11 -2.81
CA GLY A 99 -0.80 -13.44 -3.51
C GLY A 99 -0.85 -14.86 -4.05
N ASP A 100 -2.00 -15.21 -4.64
CA ASP A 100 -2.34 -16.55 -5.13
C ASP A 100 -1.40 -17.05 -6.25
N GLN A 101 -0.92 -16.11 -7.08
CA GLN A 101 -0.05 -16.48 -8.19
C GLN A 101 1.41 -16.48 -7.71
N PRO A 102 2.20 -17.52 -8.06
CA PRO A 102 3.62 -17.57 -7.67
C PRO A 102 4.40 -16.32 -8.06
N GLU A 103 4.10 -15.72 -9.21
CA GLU A 103 4.73 -14.51 -9.72
C GLU A 103 4.45 -13.29 -8.85
N TRP A 104 3.34 -13.30 -8.10
CA TRP A 104 2.96 -12.18 -7.23
C TRP A 104 3.69 -12.19 -5.89
N ASN A 105 4.43 -13.23 -5.58
CA ASN A 105 5.14 -13.37 -4.31
C ASN A 105 6.57 -12.82 -4.35
N GLN A 106 6.96 -12.14 -5.44
CA GLN A 106 8.26 -11.51 -5.60
C GLN A 106 8.11 -10.13 -6.24
N VAL A 107 8.65 -9.09 -5.57
CA VAL A 107 8.64 -7.71 -6.07
C VAL A 107 9.31 -7.61 -7.45
N ALA A 108 10.38 -8.39 -7.68
CA ALA A 108 11.12 -8.40 -8.95
C ALA A 108 10.24 -8.78 -10.16
N ASN A 109 9.22 -9.62 -9.96
CA ASN A 109 8.31 -10.07 -11.00
C ASN A 109 7.21 -9.06 -11.33
N SER A 110 7.05 -8.01 -10.51
CA SER A 110 6.01 -6.97 -10.69
C SER A 110 6.46 -5.92 -11.70
N ARG A 111 6.40 -6.27 -13.00
CA ARG A 111 6.94 -5.45 -14.10
C ARG A 111 6.38 -4.03 -14.17
N ALA A 112 5.05 -3.88 -14.05
CA ALA A 112 4.36 -2.60 -14.26
C ALA A 112 4.21 -1.75 -12.98
N HIS A 113 4.34 -2.34 -11.79
CA HIS A 113 4.01 -1.67 -10.53
C HIS A 113 5.17 -1.68 -9.53
N ARG A 114 6.37 -2.10 -9.94
CA ARG A 114 7.52 -2.14 -9.05
C ARG A 114 7.96 -0.75 -8.61
N VAL A 115 8.05 0.18 -9.56
CA VAL A 115 8.36 1.58 -9.32
C VAL A 115 7.53 2.42 -10.28
N ILE A 116 6.73 3.32 -9.74
CA ILE A 116 5.85 4.21 -10.50
C ILE A 116 6.32 5.65 -10.27
N PRO A 117 6.93 6.31 -11.27
CA PRO A 117 7.29 7.72 -11.17
C PRO A 117 6.05 8.60 -11.03
N LEU A 118 6.14 9.62 -10.18
CA LEU A 118 5.06 10.59 -9.91
C LEU A 118 5.55 12.00 -10.28
N PRO A 119 5.69 12.36 -11.56
CA PRO A 119 6.37 13.59 -11.95
C PRO A 119 5.51 14.84 -11.77
N THR A 120 4.21 14.75 -12.00
CA THR A 120 3.26 15.88 -11.88
C THR A 120 1.91 15.42 -11.36
N GLU A 121 1.13 16.34 -10.77
CA GLU A 121 -0.24 16.06 -10.31
C GLU A 121 -1.10 15.55 -11.47
N ALA A 122 -1.05 16.19 -12.63
CA ALA A 122 -1.82 15.81 -13.81
C ALA A 122 -1.50 14.37 -14.28
N MET A 123 -0.26 13.91 -14.15
CA MET A 123 0.09 12.52 -14.49
C MET A 123 -0.41 11.53 -13.43
N VAL A 124 -0.36 11.90 -12.15
CA VAL A 124 -0.92 11.06 -11.07
C VAL A 124 -2.43 10.93 -11.23
N GLU A 125 -3.14 12.00 -11.58
CA GLU A 125 -4.59 12.00 -11.81
C GLU A 125 -5.02 11.08 -12.97
N ARG A 126 -4.14 10.84 -13.95
CA ARG A 126 -4.37 9.87 -15.04
C ARG A 126 -4.27 8.41 -14.58
N ALA A 127 -3.80 8.16 -13.36
CA ALA A 127 -3.79 6.85 -12.73
C ALA A 127 -4.87 6.79 -11.62
N PRO A 128 -6.13 6.48 -11.96
CA PRO A 128 -7.29 6.70 -11.05
C PRO A 128 -7.13 6.03 -9.70
N MET A 129 -6.59 4.82 -9.67
CA MET A 129 -6.36 4.10 -8.41
C MET A 129 -5.34 4.81 -7.52
N ILE A 130 -4.24 5.32 -8.10
CA ILE A 130 -3.18 5.99 -7.32
C ILE A 130 -3.69 7.34 -6.81
N ALA A 131 -4.35 8.12 -7.65
CA ALA A 131 -4.93 9.40 -7.27
C ALA A 131 -5.94 9.25 -6.12
N GLN A 132 -6.87 8.30 -6.25
CA GLN A 132 -7.86 8.02 -5.22
C GLN A 132 -7.24 7.46 -3.94
N LEU A 133 -6.25 6.58 -4.05
CA LEU A 133 -5.53 6.03 -2.91
C LEU A 133 -4.89 7.16 -2.09
N ILE A 134 -4.15 8.06 -2.74
CA ILE A 134 -3.53 9.21 -2.08
C ILE A 134 -4.59 10.10 -1.41
N THR A 135 -5.62 10.48 -2.15
CA THR A 135 -6.65 11.42 -1.67
C THR A 135 -7.47 10.82 -0.53
N GLN A 136 -7.91 9.58 -0.66
CA GLN A 136 -8.72 8.92 0.36
C GLN A 136 -7.92 8.55 1.62
N LEU A 137 -6.61 8.35 1.51
CA LEU A 137 -5.75 8.14 2.69
C LEU A 137 -5.28 9.44 3.35
N GLY A 138 -5.95 10.56 3.04
CA GLY A 138 -5.75 11.85 3.71
C GLY A 138 -4.57 12.66 3.16
N GLY A 139 -4.05 12.31 1.98
CA GLY A 139 -3.03 13.08 1.29
C GLY A 139 -3.60 14.02 0.22
N LYS A 140 -2.96 15.17 0.03
CA LYS A 140 -3.07 15.91 -1.23
C LYS A 140 -1.98 15.40 -2.16
N ILE A 141 -2.27 15.25 -3.46
CA ILE A 141 -1.27 14.78 -4.44
C ILE A 141 -0.05 15.70 -4.40
N SER A 142 -0.26 17.03 -4.36
CA SER A 142 0.81 18.03 -4.21
C SER A 142 1.75 17.75 -3.03
N ASN A 143 1.20 17.38 -1.87
CA ASN A 143 1.99 17.11 -0.67
C ASN A 143 2.78 15.79 -0.77
N VAL A 144 2.29 14.83 -1.53
CA VAL A 144 3.02 13.58 -1.80
C VAL A 144 4.17 13.82 -2.76
N LEU A 145 3.96 14.68 -3.77
CA LEU A 145 4.99 15.03 -4.76
C LEU A 145 6.06 15.96 -4.15
N ARG A 146 5.64 16.92 -3.34
CA ARG A 146 6.51 17.94 -2.71
C ARG A 146 6.16 18.05 -1.22
N PRO A 147 6.68 17.13 -0.38
CA PRO A 147 6.41 17.16 1.04
C PRO A 147 6.90 18.46 1.66
N ASP A 148 6.00 19.17 2.32
CA ASP A 148 6.35 20.34 3.15
C ASP A 148 6.33 19.91 4.63
N PRO A 149 7.48 19.90 5.32
CA PRO A 149 7.56 19.54 6.74
C PRO A 149 6.64 20.39 7.63
N ASN A 150 6.39 21.64 7.27
CA ASN A 150 5.56 22.55 8.07
C ASN A 150 4.06 22.20 7.96
N LEU A 151 3.62 21.67 6.83
CA LEU A 151 2.23 21.23 6.62
C LEU A 151 1.93 19.87 7.23
N LEU A 152 2.96 19.05 7.51
CA LEU A 152 2.79 17.72 8.08
C LEU A 152 2.30 17.74 9.54
N PHE A 153 2.44 18.86 10.23
CA PHE A 153 1.99 19.05 11.61
C PHE A 153 0.58 19.63 11.73
N ASP A 154 -0.01 20.10 10.64
CA ASP A 154 -1.40 20.58 10.64
C ASP A 154 -2.39 19.40 10.49
N THR A 155 -2.36 18.52 11.50
CA THR A 155 -3.12 17.27 11.55
C THR A 155 -4.56 17.46 12.00
N LYS A 156 -5.11 18.67 12.00
CA LYS A 156 -6.50 18.92 12.40
C LYS A 156 -7.50 18.19 11.50
N ASP A 157 -7.10 17.86 10.26
CA ASP A 157 -7.89 17.10 9.29
C ASP A 157 -7.37 15.68 9.04
N ALA A 158 -6.54 15.14 9.93
CA ALA A 158 -6.07 13.75 9.84
C ALA A 158 -7.23 12.77 10.12
N THR A 159 -8.22 12.78 9.27
CA THR A 159 -9.20 11.70 9.17
C THR A 159 -8.45 10.47 8.69
N TYR A 160 -8.36 9.46 9.55
CA TYR A 160 -7.86 8.15 9.16
C TYR A 160 -8.85 7.53 8.18
N ASN A 161 -8.62 7.81 6.90
CA ASN A 161 -9.48 7.38 5.82
C ASN A 161 -8.99 6.06 5.23
N LEU A 162 -9.84 5.46 4.44
CA LEU A 162 -9.57 4.21 3.73
C LEU A 162 -9.76 4.45 2.24
N PHE A 163 -8.95 3.79 1.43
CA PHE A 163 -9.31 3.53 0.05
C PHE A 163 -10.22 2.30 0.04
N TYR A 164 -11.50 2.48 -0.24
CA TYR A 164 -12.47 1.39 -0.16
C TYR A 164 -13.32 1.31 -1.42
N VAL A 165 -13.23 0.15 -2.08
CA VAL A 165 -14.03 -0.21 -3.25
C VAL A 165 -14.86 -1.43 -2.87
N PRO A 166 -16.13 -1.26 -2.47
CA PRO A 166 -17.00 -2.35 -2.02
C PRO A 166 -17.31 -3.37 -3.11
N ARG A 167 -17.27 -2.93 -4.37
CA ARG A 167 -17.48 -3.77 -5.56
C ARG A 167 -16.39 -3.45 -6.59
N ALA A 168 -15.45 -4.38 -6.77
CA ALA A 168 -14.32 -4.20 -7.68
C ALA A 168 -14.74 -4.26 -9.16
N VAL A 169 -15.69 -5.15 -9.49
CA VAL A 169 -16.21 -5.30 -10.85
C VAL A 169 -16.92 -4.01 -11.29
N GLY A 170 -16.48 -3.45 -12.41
CA GLY A 170 -16.99 -2.20 -12.99
C GLY A 170 -16.51 -0.94 -12.27
N SER A 171 -15.63 -1.04 -11.30
CA SER A 171 -15.07 0.13 -10.61
C SER A 171 -14.16 0.94 -11.53
N PRO A 172 -14.37 2.28 -11.64
CA PRO A 172 -13.52 3.15 -12.46
C PRO A 172 -12.10 3.30 -11.89
N PHE A 173 -11.90 2.93 -10.63
CA PHE A 173 -10.59 3.04 -9.97
C PHE A 173 -9.66 1.88 -10.31
N ILE A 174 -10.18 0.73 -10.77
CA ILE A 174 -9.40 -0.45 -11.10
C ILE A 174 -9.46 -0.68 -12.60
N VAL A 175 -8.42 -0.25 -13.32
CA VAL A 175 -8.42 -0.20 -14.80
C VAL A 175 -8.42 -1.60 -15.41
N SER A 176 -7.66 -2.55 -14.84
CA SER A 176 -7.52 -3.92 -15.39
C SER A 176 -8.71 -4.81 -15.00
N GLN A 177 -9.89 -4.53 -15.56
CA GLN A 177 -11.10 -5.26 -15.20
C GLN A 177 -11.02 -6.74 -15.63
N LYS A 178 -10.84 -7.02 -16.92
CA LYS A 178 -10.86 -8.40 -17.46
C LYS A 178 -9.64 -9.21 -17.01
N GLU A 179 -8.45 -8.63 -17.14
CA GLU A 179 -7.17 -9.31 -16.92
C GLU A 179 -6.84 -9.51 -15.42
N PHE A 180 -7.50 -8.75 -14.53
CA PHE A 180 -7.24 -8.82 -13.10
C PHE A 180 -8.50 -9.03 -12.27
N VAL A 181 -9.47 -8.10 -12.33
CA VAL A 181 -10.65 -8.16 -11.44
C VAL A 181 -11.48 -9.41 -11.71
N GLU A 182 -11.85 -9.66 -12.97
CA GLU A 182 -12.67 -10.81 -13.37
C GLU A 182 -11.84 -12.10 -13.35
N ALA A 183 -10.61 -12.08 -13.91
CA ALA A 183 -9.76 -13.26 -13.99
C ALA A 183 -9.44 -13.86 -12.62
N TYR A 184 -9.21 -13.02 -11.63
CA TYR A 184 -8.86 -13.46 -10.26
C TYR A 184 -10.00 -13.27 -9.26
N ARG A 185 -11.23 -13.03 -9.76
CA ARG A 185 -12.45 -12.93 -8.93
C ARG A 185 -12.31 -11.96 -7.77
N ILE A 186 -11.79 -10.75 -8.04
CA ILE A 186 -11.69 -9.71 -7.03
C ILE A 186 -13.08 -9.13 -6.77
N ALA A 187 -13.61 -9.32 -5.56
CA ALA A 187 -14.92 -8.83 -5.17
C ALA A 187 -14.85 -7.39 -4.63
N SER A 188 -13.83 -7.09 -3.80
CA SER A 188 -13.66 -5.78 -3.18
C SER A 188 -12.17 -5.43 -3.02
N VAL A 189 -11.88 -4.13 -2.84
CA VAL A 189 -10.52 -3.65 -2.58
C VAL A 189 -10.52 -2.74 -1.37
N LEU A 190 -9.55 -2.93 -0.48
CA LEU A 190 -9.35 -2.12 0.71
C LEU A 190 -7.90 -1.68 0.81
N GLY A 191 -7.67 -0.37 0.84
CA GLY A 191 -6.38 0.23 1.09
C GLY A 191 -6.36 1.01 2.39
N PHE A 192 -5.28 0.91 3.14
CA PHE A 192 -5.06 1.66 4.38
C PHE A 192 -3.59 2.06 4.51
N GLY A 193 -3.35 3.18 5.17
CA GLY A 193 -2.03 3.78 5.25
C GLY A 193 -2.09 5.27 5.49
N GLY A 194 -1.31 6.05 4.74
CA GLY A 194 -1.32 7.52 4.78
C GLY A 194 0.07 8.15 4.74
N LEU A 195 0.16 9.43 5.11
CA LEU A 195 1.42 10.17 5.18
C LEU A 195 2.18 9.84 6.47
N LEU A 196 3.46 9.56 6.34
CA LEU A 196 4.42 9.48 7.46
C LEU A 196 4.89 10.88 7.87
N ALA A 197 5.48 11.01 9.05
CA ALA A 197 6.08 12.27 9.50
C ALA A 197 7.25 12.75 8.61
N SER A 198 7.84 11.84 7.81
CA SER A 198 8.84 12.18 6.78
C SER A 198 8.24 12.85 5.53
N GLY A 199 6.92 12.92 5.42
CA GLY A 199 6.21 13.33 4.20
C GLY A 199 6.07 12.22 3.16
N ASP A 200 6.61 11.05 3.42
CA ASP A 200 6.43 9.91 2.54
C ASP A 200 5.02 9.34 2.70
N PHE A 201 4.42 8.98 1.59
CA PHE A 201 3.16 8.27 1.55
C PHE A 201 3.41 6.75 1.55
N PHE A 202 2.62 6.00 2.31
CA PHE A 202 2.61 4.55 2.23
C PHE A 202 1.19 4.01 2.22
N ALA A 203 1.00 2.83 1.62
CA ALA A 203 -0.28 2.15 1.59
C ALA A 203 -0.10 0.63 1.54
N ALA A 204 -0.90 -0.08 2.34
CA ALA A 204 -1.17 -1.50 2.16
C ALA A 204 -2.51 -1.65 1.43
N ILE A 205 -2.58 -2.52 0.44
CA ILE A 205 -3.75 -2.73 -0.40
C ILE A 205 -4.09 -4.21 -0.42
N LEU A 206 -5.32 -4.52 -0.05
CA LEU A 206 -5.93 -5.85 -0.08
C LEU A 206 -6.86 -5.95 -1.30
N PHE A 207 -6.62 -6.88 -2.19
CA PHE A 207 -7.53 -7.27 -3.27
C PHE A 207 -8.23 -8.54 -2.83
N SER A 208 -9.48 -8.43 -2.42
CA SER A 208 -10.21 -9.51 -1.74
C SER A 208 -11.09 -10.30 -2.70
N HIS A 209 -11.11 -11.63 -2.55
CA HIS A 209 -12.04 -12.53 -3.22
C HIS A 209 -13.48 -12.39 -2.71
N ILE A 210 -13.63 -11.87 -1.49
CA ILE A 210 -14.93 -11.75 -0.83
C ILE A 210 -15.30 -10.28 -0.64
N PRO A 211 -16.60 -9.96 -0.60
CA PRO A 211 -17.04 -8.62 -0.26
C PRO A 211 -16.61 -8.23 1.16
N ILE A 212 -15.95 -7.10 1.29
CA ILE A 212 -15.67 -6.48 2.59
C ILE A 212 -16.81 -5.51 2.86
N THR A 213 -17.48 -5.62 4.02
CA THR A 213 -18.53 -4.67 4.41
C THR A 213 -17.91 -3.34 4.87
N SER A 214 -18.69 -2.26 4.82
CA SER A 214 -18.23 -0.96 5.33
C SER A 214 -17.87 -1.00 6.81
N GLN A 215 -18.59 -1.79 7.60
CA GLN A 215 -18.33 -1.99 9.02
C GLN A 215 -16.95 -2.63 9.25
N VAL A 216 -16.62 -3.68 8.50
CA VAL A 216 -15.30 -4.31 8.54
C VAL A 216 -14.21 -3.35 8.03
N ALA A 217 -14.47 -2.67 6.92
CA ALA A 217 -13.54 -1.70 6.37
C ALA A 217 -13.18 -0.61 7.40
N ASP A 218 -14.17 -0.06 8.12
CA ASP A 218 -13.95 0.99 9.12
C ASP A 218 -12.97 0.57 10.23
N LEU A 219 -12.95 -0.70 10.62
CA LEU A 219 -11.99 -1.21 11.61
C LEU A 219 -10.54 -1.14 11.11
N PHE A 220 -10.32 -1.22 9.80
CA PHE A 220 -8.99 -1.09 9.21
C PHE A 220 -8.42 0.34 9.27
N LYS A 221 -9.21 1.36 9.61
CA LYS A 221 -8.70 2.69 9.96
C LYS A 221 -7.74 2.59 11.14
N VAL A 222 -8.13 1.85 12.19
CA VAL A 222 -7.30 1.62 13.38
C VAL A 222 -6.09 0.76 13.04
N VAL A 223 -6.27 -0.26 12.21
CA VAL A 223 -5.18 -1.12 11.72
C VAL A 223 -4.14 -0.30 10.97
N GLY A 224 -4.57 0.56 10.04
CA GLY A 224 -3.70 1.45 9.26
C GLY A 224 -2.93 2.45 10.13
N MET A 225 -3.59 3.03 11.15
CA MET A 225 -2.94 3.89 12.12
C MET A 225 -1.82 3.15 12.89
N ASN A 226 -2.09 1.93 13.35
CA ASN A 226 -1.09 1.16 14.07
C ASN A 226 0.07 0.74 13.17
N LEU A 227 -0.21 0.39 11.92
CA LEU A 227 0.82 0.12 10.93
C LEU A 227 1.69 1.35 10.68
N LYS A 228 1.09 2.54 10.56
CA LYS A 228 1.81 3.81 10.45
C LYS A 228 2.77 4.03 11.62
N VAL A 229 2.30 3.86 12.85
CA VAL A 229 3.12 4.02 14.06
C VAL A 229 4.27 3.00 14.07
N ALA A 230 4.00 1.75 13.71
CA ALA A 230 5.02 0.70 13.66
C ALA A 230 6.10 0.94 12.59
N PHE A 231 5.75 1.64 11.49
CA PHE A 231 6.70 2.00 10.43
C PHE A 231 7.55 3.23 10.74
N LEU A 232 7.18 4.09 11.71
CA LEU A 232 7.93 5.31 12.02
C LEU A 232 9.42 5.07 12.34
N PRO A 233 9.81 4.09 13.18
CA PRO A 233 11.21 3.84 13.47
C PRO A 233 12.01 3.38 12.24
N LEU A 234 11.33 2.79 11.26
CA LEU A 234 11.94 2.22 10.05
C LEU A 234 12.08 3.22 8.91
N ALA A 235 11.51 4.43 9.03
CA ALA A 235 11.44 5.41 7.94
C ALA A 235 12.81 5.76 7.31
N ARG A 236 13.90 5.57 8.06
CA ARG A 236 15.29 5.84 7.63
C ARG A 236 16.07 4.57 7.23
N ARG A 237 15.45 3.39 7.29
CA ARG A 237 16.10 2.14 6.89
C ARG A 237 16.25 2.08 5.36
N PRO A 238 17.26 1.37 4.85
CA PRO A 238 17.42 1.16 3.42
C PRO A 238 16.19 0.43 2.85
N LEU A 239 15.92 0.69 1.57
CA LEU A 239 14.77 0.09 0.87
C LEU A 239 14.93 -1.43 0.74
N PHE A 240 16.07 -1.87 0.24
CA PHE A 240 16.45 -3.27 0.05
C PHE A 240 17.82 -3.55 0.71
N LYS A 241 18.16 -4.83 0.88
CA LYS A 241 19.53 -5.21 1.24
C LYS A 241 20.46 -4.83 0.09
N ALA A 242 21.64 -4.31 0.46
CA ALA A 242 22.72 -4.05 -0.50
C ALA A 242 23.23 -5.34 -1.11
#